data_e7268b2dbd5d4f816e51c371b5999d5e
#
_entry.id   e7268b2dbd5d4f816e51c371b5999d5e
#
_cell.length_a   1.000
_cell.length_b   1.000
_cell.length_c   1.000
_cell.angle_alpha   90.00
_cell.angle_beta   90.00
_cell.angle_gamma   90.00
#
_symmetry.space_group_name_H-M   'P 1'
#
loop_
_entity.id
_entity.type
_entity.pdbx_description
1 polymer ?
#
loop_
_entity_poly.entity_id
_entity_poly.type
_entity_poly.pdbx_seq_one_letter_code
_entity_poly.pdbx_strand_id
1 'polypeptide(L)'
;GARARSTKQKAHIQRYEALRDQKGPQTDGKVELSSVSSRMGRTTIELHDISKAYGDIVCVKNFTYIFLKNDRIGFVGKNGCGKSTLMKIIAGFIEPDSGEVEIGQTIKIGYFGQEVDIEPELRVIDYVKEAAEFVRTADGLVSASAMLERFLFPPEQQYSPVGKLSGGEKRRLYLLRVLMSAPNVLILDEPTNDL
;
A
#
# COMPACT_ATOMS: atom_id res chain seq x y z
N GLY A 1 -24.41 -20.53 -16.16
CA GLY A 1 -24.87 -21.06 -14.89
C GLY A 1 -24.05 -20.57 -13.74
N ALA A 2 -24.61 -19.71 -12.89
CA ALA A 2 -23.98 -19.07 -11.76
C ALA A 2 -23.92 -20.00 -10.53
N ARG A 3 -22.89 -20.85 -10.40
CA ARG A 3 -22.76 -21.71 -9.21
C ARG A 3 -21.36 -21.83 -8.59
N ALA A 4 -20.35 -21.09 -9.02
CA ALA A 4 -18.99 -21.20 -8.47
C ALA A 4 -18.54 -20.01 -7.59
N ARG A 5 -19.40 -18.99 -7.36
CA ARG A 5 -19.02 -17.76 -6.66
C ARG A 5 -19.11 -17.80 -5.13
N SER A 6 -19.82 -18.76 -4.52
CA SER A 6 -20.23 -18.58 -3.11
C SER A 6 -19.33 -19.24 -2.07
N THR A 7 -18.62 -20.32 -2.38
CA THR A 7 -17.97 -21.13 -1.33
C THR A 7 -16.54 -20.70 -1.01
N LYS A 8 -15.74 -20.35 -2.03
CA LYS A 8 -14.38 -19.82 -1.81
C LYS A 8 -14.37 -18.42 -1.21
N GLN A 9 -15.33 -17.60 -1.59
CA GLN A 9 -15.46 -16.23 -1.08
C GLN A 9 -15.91 -16.22 0.39
N LYS A 10 -16.80 -17.09 0.82
CA LYS A 10 -17.21 -17.25 2.22
C LYS A 10 -16.07 -17.72 3.11
N ALA A 11 -15.24 -18.65 2.68
CA ALA A 11 -14.10 -19.14 3.44
C ALA A 11 -13.02 -18.04 3.63
N HIS A 12 -12.84 -17.17 2.63
CA HIS A 12 -11.95 -16.02 2.74
C HIS A 12 -12.48 -14.95 3.69
N ILE A 13 -13.77 -14.67 3.64
CA ILE A 13 -14.43 -13.69 4.53
C ILE A 13 -14.37 -14.18 5.98
N GLN A 14 -14.66 -15.45 6.24
CA GLN A 14 -14.60 -16.03 7.60
C GLN A 14 -13.17 -16.05 8.17
N ARG A 15 -12.16 -16.31 7.33
CA ARG A 15 -10.76 -16.23 7.76
C ARG A 15 -10.30 -14.80 8.06
N TYR A 16 -10.82 -13.84 7.31
CA TYR A 16 -10.56 -12.43 7.51
C TYR A 16 -11.21 -11.91 8.80
N GLU A 17 -12.43 -12.28 9.07
CA GLU A 17 -13.13 -11.90 10.31
C GLU A 17 -12.42 -12.46 11.55
N ALA A 18 -11.90 -13.70 11.48
CA ALA A 18 -11.12 -14.30 12.55
C ALA A 18 -9.76 -13.62 12.80
N LEU A 19 -9.13 -13.04 11.75
CA LEU A 19 -7.89 -12.27 11.85
C LEU A 19 -8.13 -10.83 12.33
N ARG A 20 -9.26 -10.24 11.95
CA ARG A 20 -9.62 -8.88 12.38
C ARG A 20 -9.86 -8.79 13.90
N ASP A 21 -10.37 -9.84 14.53
CA ASP A 21 -10.69 -9.88 15.95
C ASP A 21 -9.48 -10.20 16.84
N GLN A 22 -8.32 -10.52 16.25
CA GLN A 22 -7.07 -10.63 17.00
C GLN A 22 -6.51 -9.21 17.24
N LYS A 23 -6.66 -8.72 18.46
CA LYS A 23 -6.01 -7.48 18.92
C LYS A 23 -4.50 -7.67 18.87
N GLY A 24 -3.83 -6.97 17.94
CA GLY A 24 -2.38 -6.86 17.94
C GLY A 24 -1.87 -6.10 19.18
N PRO A 25 -0.58 -6.24 19.51
CA PRO A 25 0.01 -5.54 20.65
C PRO A 25 -0.12 -4.03 20.48
N GLN A 26 -0.60 -3.35 21.52
CA GLN A 26 -0.64 -1.90 21.59
C GLN A 26 0.79 -1.37 21.69
N THR A 27 1.26 -0.69 20.68
CA THR A 27 2.45 0.15 20.76
C THR A 27 2.01 1.59 21.01
N ASP A 28 2.49 2.15 22.10
CA ASP A 28 2.31 3.56 22.47
C ASP A 28 3.11 4.44 21.49
N GLY A 29 2.45 4.95 20.51
CA GLY A 29 2.98 5.84 19.47
C GLY A 29 2.03 5.82 18.29
N LYS A 30 0.82 6.35 18.47
CA LYS A 30 -0.20 6.40 17.40
C LYS A 30 0.22 7.42 16.36
N VAL A 31 0.73 6.94 15.23
CA VAL A 31 0.61 7.69 13.99
C VAL A 31 -0.88 7.67 13.61
N GLU A 32 -1.56 8.78 13.80
CA GLU A 32 -2.93 8.93 13.33
C GLU A 32 -2.91 9.02 11.80
N LEU A 33 -3.16 7.90 11.15
CA LEU A 33 -3.48 7.83 9.74
C LEU A 33 -4.90 8.39 9.54
N SER A 34 -5.05 9.70 9.72
CA SER A 34 -6.28 10.37 9.32
C SER A 34 -6.41 10.21 7.81
N SER A 35 -7.57 9.78 7.36
CA SER A 35 -7.88 9.29 6.01
C SER A 35 -7.44 10.26 4.90
N VAL A 36 -6.19 10.16 4.48
CA VAL A 36 -5.70 10.78 3.27
C VAL A 36 -6.09 9.86 2.12
N SER A 37 -7.15 10.19 1.40
CA SER A 37 -7.55 9.44 0.22
C SER A 37 -8.31 10.31 -0.77
N SER A 38 -8.22 9.99 -2.04
CA SER A 38 -9.09 10.55 -3.06
C SER A 38 -10.39 9.75 -3.16
N ARG A 39 -11.46 10.37 -3.70
CA ARG A 39 -12.75 9.72 -3.85
C ARG A 39 -12.67 8.58 -4.87
N MET A 40 -13.18 7.40 -4.52
CA MET A 40 -13.26 6.23 -5.37
C MET A 40 -14.61 6.18 -6.10
N GLY A 41 -14.58 5.88 -7.41
CA GLY A 41 -15.77 5.63 -8.23
C GLY A 41 -16.34 4.22 -8.01
N ARG A 42 -17.23 3.81 -8.92
CA ARG A 42 -17.89 2.48 -8.85
C ARG A 42 -16.95 1.32 -9.22
N THR A 43 -16.15 1.51 -10.29
CA THR A 43 -15.21 0.48 -10.73
C THR A 43 -13.96 0.55 -9.87
N THR A 44 -13.57 -0.58 -9.36
CA THR A 44 -12.41 -0.79 -8.50
C THR A 44 -11.27 -1.44 -9.30
N ILE A 45 -10.67 -2.48 -8.75
CA ILE A 45 -9.65 -3.29 -9.40
C ILE A 45 -10.21 -4.69 -9.58
N GLU A 46 -10.12 -5.22 -10.80
CA GLU A 46 -10.51 -6.59 -11.13
C GLU A 46 -9.35 -7.35 -11.76
N LEU A 47 -9.09 -8.53 -11.26
CA LEU A 47 -8.09 -9.46 -11.79
C LEU A 47 -8.81 -10.64 -12.42
N HIS A 48 -8.51 -10.93 -13.69
CA HIS A 48 -9.13 -12.00 -14.44
C HIS A 48 -8.07 -13.00 -14.92
N ASP A 49 -8.06 -14.20 -14.35
CA ASP A 49 -7.20 -15.33 -14.73
C ASP A 49 -5.71 -14.99 -14.83
N ILE A 50 -5.22 -14.22 -13.88
CA ILE A 50 -3.84 -13.76 -13.85
C ILE A 50 -2.89 -14.92 -13.60
N SER A 51 -1.90 -15.07 -14.48
CA SER A 51 -0.80 -16.01 -14.33
C SER A 51 0.54 -15.32 -14.57
N LYS A 52 1.54 -15.69 -13.80
CA LYS A 52 2.92 -15.21 -13.93
C LYS A 52 3.90 -16.27 -13.48
N ALA A 53 4.89 -16.55 -14.32
CA ALA A 53 5.99 -17.45 -14.03
C ALA A 53 7.32 -16.82 -14.40
N TYR A 54 8.37 -17.25 -13.73
CA TYR A 54 9.75 -16.94 -14.05
C TYR A 54 10.51 -18.24 -14.27
N GLY A 55 10.74 -18.60 -15.54
CA GLY A 55 11.27 -19.90 -15.89
C GLY A 55 10.34 -21.01 -15.43
N ASP A 56 10.84 -21.94 -14.62
CA ASP A 56 10.07 -23.07 -14.08
C ASP A 56 9.30 -22.72 -12.78
N ILE A 57 9.48 -21.50 -12.29
CA ILE A 57 8.85 -21.06 -11.04
C ILE A 57 7.54 -20.34 -11.36
N VAL A 58 6.41 -20.96 -11.00
CA VAL A 58 5.09 -20.37 -11.13
C VAL A 58 4.79 -19.52 -9.88
N CYS A 59 4.75 -18.20 -10.05
CA CYS A 59 4.48 -17.28 -8.95
C CYS A 59 2.98 -17.06 -8.72
N VAL A 60 2.20 -16.94 -9.79
CA VAL A 60 0.74 -16.77 -9.76
C VAL A 60 0.13 -17.66 -10.83
N LYS A 61 -0.96 -18.34 -10.51
CA LYS A 61 -1.65 -19.22 -11.44
C LYS A 61 -3.16 -19.00 -11.40
N ASN A 62 -3.71 -18.60 -12.55
CA ASN A 62 -5.16 -18.43 -12.78
C ASN A 62 -5.87 -17.72 -11.63
N PHE A 63 -5.31 -16.62 -11.17
CA PHE A 63 -5.84 -15.86 -10.07
C PHE A 63 -6.90 -14.86 -10.55
N THR A 64 -8.11 -14.99 -10.03
CA THR A 64 -9.24 -14.11 -10.32
C THR A 64 -9.77 -13.53 -9.02
N TYR A 65 -9.85 -12.20 -8.94
CA TYR A 65 -10.38 -11.51 -7.79
C TYR A 65 -10.93 -10.13 -8.17
N ILE A 66 -12.05 -9.76 -7.55
CA ILE A 66 -12.64 -8.43 -7.67
C ILE A 66 -12.53 -7.75 -6.31
N PHE A 67 -11.77 -6.65 -6.26
CA PHE A 67 -11.66 -5.85 -5.06
C PHE A 67 -12.90 -4.96 -4.92
N LEU A 68 -13.42 -4.89 -3.72
CA LEU A 68 -14.56 -4.03 -3.40
C LEU A 68 -14.10 -2.77 -2.68
N LYS A 69 -14.90 -1.73 -2.77
CA LYS A 69 -14.65 -0.50 -2.01
C LYS A 69 -14.59 -0.80 -0.51
N ASN A 70 -13.61 -0.24 0.17
CA ASN A 70 -13.31 -0.42 1.59
C ASN A 70 -12.79 -1.82 1.97
N ASP A 71 -12.44 -2.67 0.99
CA ASP A 71 -11.79 -3.93 1.29
C ASP A 71 -10.44 -3.71 1.99
N ARG A 72 -10.16 -4.58 2.95
CA ARG A 72 -8.84 -4.75 3.56
C ARG A 72 -8.43 -6.19 3.38
N ILE A 73 -7.42 -6.43 2.55
CA ILE A 73 -7.05 -7.76 2.10
C ILE A 73 -5.60 -8.03 2.45
N GLY A 74 -5.36 -9.17 3.09
CA GLY A 74 -4.02 -9.68 3.34
C GLY A 74 -3.70 -10.85 2.41
N PHE A 75 -2.52 -10.82 1.79
CA PHE A 75 -1.97 -11.95 1.07
C PHE A 75 -1.12 -12.77 2.04
N VAL A 76 -1.55 -13.99 2.31
CA VAL A 76 -0.90 -14.91 3.25
C VAL A 76 -0.37 -16.11 2.50
N GLY A 77 0.85 -16.50 2.79
CA GLY A 77 1.50 -17.67 2.18
C GLY A 77 2.95 -17.78 2.62
N LYS A 78 3.61 -18.84 2.19
CA LYS A 78 5.05 -19.02 2.41
C LYS A 78 5.82 -17.90 1.73
N ASN A 79 6.98 -17.53 2.29
CA ASN A 79 7.90 -16.62 1.64
C ASN A 79 8.30 -17.17 0.28
N GLY A 80 7.96 -16.45 -0.76
CA GLY A 80 8.18 -16.82 -2.15
C GLY A 80 7.75 -15.69 -3.08
N CYS A 81 7.78 -15.95 -4.38
CA CYS A 81 7.55 -14.90 -5.37
C CYS A 81 6.09 -14.43 -5.51
N GLY A 82 5.10 -15.25 -5.10
CA GLY A 82 3.69 -15.04 -5.47
C GLY A 82 3.06 -13.79 -4.89
N LYS A 83 3.31 -13.47 -3.61
CA LYS A 83 2.70 -12.32 -2.94
C LYS A 83 3.16 -10.99 -3.54
N SER A 84 4.46 -10.76 -3.55
CA SER A 84 5.04 -9.52 -4.12
C SER A 84 4.80 -9.40 -5.61
N THR A 85 4.87 -10.49 -6.37
CA THR A 85 4.57 -10.49 -7.80
C THR A 85 3.14 -10.06 -8.07
N LEU A 86 2.17 -10.61 -7.34
CA LEU A 86 0.76 -10.22 -7.50
C LEU A 86 0.52 -8.75 -7.14
N MET A 87 1.10 -8.26 -6.05
CA MET A 87 1.01 -6.86 -5.67
C MET A 87 1.61 -5.93 -6.71
N LYS A 88 2.76 -6.29 -7.30
CA LYS A 88 3.41 -5.53 -8.38
C LYS A 88 2.62 -5.55 -9.68
N ILE A 89 1.94 -6.65 -10.00
CA ILE A 89 1.02 -6.74 -11.13
C ILE A 89 -0.16 -5.78 -10.91
N ILE A 90 -0.77 -5.77 -9.74
CA ILE A 90 -1.86 -4.84 -9.40
C ILE A 90 -1.40 -3.39 -9.52
N ALA A 91 -0.20 -3.09 -9.04
CA ALA A 91 0.39 -1.74 -9.12
C ALA A 91 0.83 -1.32 -10.53
N GLY A 92 0.86 -2.24 -11.49
CA GLY A 92 1.28 -1.96 -12.86
C GLY A 92 2.79 -1.99 -13.10
N PHE A 93 3.60 -2.47 -12.15
CA PHE A 93 5.06 -2.57 -12.30
C PHE A 93 5.49 -3.81 -13.08
N ILE A 94 4.69 -4.85 -13.09
CA ILE A 94 4.94 -6.10 -13.79
C ILE A 94 3.67 -6.46 -14.59
N GLU A 95 3.86 -6.86 -15.84
CA GLU A 95 2.77 -7.40 -16.63
C GLU A 95 2.58 -8.90 -16.36
N PRO A 96 1.33 -9.38 -16.27
CA PRO A 96 1.07 -10.81 -16.20
C PRO A 96 1.46 -11.51 -17.51
N ASP A 97 1.77 -12.80 -17.44
CA ASP A 97 2.00 -13.61 -18.65
C ASP A 97 0.69 -13.90 -19.38
N SER A 98 -0.39 -14.02 -18.62
CA SER A 98 -1.75 -14.18 -19.14
C SER A 98 -2.77 -13.60 -18.17
N GLY A 99 -3.98 -13.41 -18.66
CA GLY A 99 -5.04 -12.76 -17.91
C GLY A 99 -5.07 -11.24 -18.10
N GLU A 100 -5.99 -10.60 -17.42
CA GLU A 100 -6.24 -9.17 -17.56
C GLU A 100 -6.41 -8.50 -16.20
N VAL A 101 -5.81 -7.32 -16.06
CA VAL A 101 -6.00 -6.42 -14.92
C VAL A 101 -6.84 -5.24 -15.37
N GLU A 102 -8.03 -5.10 -14.79
CA GLU A 102 -8.91 -3.96 -15.02
C GLU A 102 -8.84 -3.00 -13.84
N ILE A 103 -8.48 -1.75 -14.11
CA ILE A 103 -8.36 -0.71 -13.08
C ILE A 103 -9.32 0.42 -13.42
N GLY A 104 -10.19 0.75 -12.49
CA GLY A 104 -11.14 1.86 -12.61
C GLY A 104 -10.43 3.20 -12.80
N GLN A 105 -11.05 4.11 -13.57
CA GLN A 105 -10.46 5.41 -13.92
C GLN A 105 -10.17 6.31 -12.73
N THR A 106 -10.87 6.15 -11.62
CA THR A 106 -10.68 6.94 -10.39
C THR A 106 -9.72 6.31 -9.41
N ILE A 107 -9.18 5.15 -9.72
CA ILE A 107 -8.25 4.42 -8.84
C ILE A 107 -6.88 5.10 -8.88
N LYS A 108 -6.40 5.47 -7.70
CA LYS A 108 -5.03 5.94 -7.45
C LYS A 108 -4.35 4.97 -6.50
N ILE A 109 -3.37 4.22 -7.01
CA ILE A 109 -2.65 3.23 -6.23
C ILE A 109 -1.41 3.86 -5.60
N GLY A 110 -1.32 3.78 -4.27
CA GLY A 110 -0.09 3.99 -3.54
C GLY A 110 0.57 2.65 -3.24
N TYR A 111 1.81 2.49 -3.64
CA TYR A 111 2.59 1.28 -3.41
C TYR A 111 3.70 1.53 -2.40
N PHE A 112 3.67 0.80 -1.32
CA PHE A 112 4.70 0.80 -0.29
C PHE A 112 5.45 -0.53 -0.35
N GLY A 113 6.61 -0.51 -1.03
CA GLY A 113 7.43 -1.69 -1.27
C GLY A 113 8.35 -2.05 -0.11
N GLN A 114 9.08 -3.14 -0.28
CA GLN A 114 10.01 -3.66 0.74
C GLN A 114 11.26 -2.80 0.90
N GLU A 115 11.76 -2.26 -0.20
CA GLU A 115 12.99 -1.48 -0.24
C GLU A 115 12.70 -0.01 -0.49
N VAL A 116 13.52 0.83 0.14
CA VAL A 116 13.48 2.28 -0.01
C VAL A 116 14.85 2.73 -0.46
N ASP A 117 14.93 3.26 -1.69
CA ASP A 117 16.10 3.94 -2.20
C ASP A 117 15.81 5.44 -2.24
N ILE A 118 16.38 6.18 -1.30
CA ILE A 118 16.25 7.62 -1.21
C ILE A 118 17.63 8.24 -1.31
N GLU A 119 17.78 9.25 -2.13
CA GLU A 119 19.01 10.04 -2.22
C GLU A 119 19.40 10.58 -0.83
N PRO A 120 20.56 10.18 -0.28
CA PRO A 120 20.89 10.47 1.13
C PRO A 120 21.05 11.96 1.42
N GLU A 121 21.40 12.76 0.45
CA GLU A 121 21.65 14.21 0.61
C GLU A 121 20.40 15.06 0.48
N LEU A 122 19.30 14.46 -0.02
CA LEU A 122 18.01 15.12 -0.12
C LEU A 122 17.48 15.43 1.29
N ARG A 123 16.95 16.63 1.50
CA ARG A 123 16.33 16.97 2.79
C ARG A 123 15.01 16.21 2.97
N VAL A 124 14.71 15.86 4.21
CA VAL A 124 13.48 15.14 4.57
C VAL A 124 12.24 15.83 4.00
N ILE A 125 12.11 17.14 4.16
CA ILE A 125 10.98 17.90 3.64
C ILE A 125 10.91 17.92 2.12
N ASP A 126 12.02 18.01 1.44
CA ASP A 126 12.06 18.05 -0.03
C ASP A 126 11.63 16.71 -0.63
N TYR A 127 12.05 15.61 -0.02
CA TYR A 127 11.62 14.27 -0.42
C TYR A 127 10.08 14.12 -0.39
N VAL A 128 9.45 14.65 0.64
CA VAL A 128 7.96 14.62 0.75
C VAL A 128 7.32 15.59 -0.23
N LYS A 129 7.89 16.79 -0.40
CA LYS A 129 7.37 17.80 -1.32
C LYS A 129 7.45 17.40 -2.79
N GLU A 130 8.35 16.50 -3.16
CA GLU A 130 8.38 15.93 -4.52
C GLU A 130 7.05 15.23 -4.88
N ALA A 131 6.37 14.65 -3.91
CA ALA A 131 5.05 14.06 -4.12
C ALA A 131 3.94 15.12 -4.13
N ALA A 132 3.90 15.98 -3.12
CA ALA A 132 2.98 17.12 -3.03
C ALA A 132 3.39 18.08 -1.92
N GLU A 133 3.11 19.37 -2.10
CA GLU A 133 3.29 20.37 -1.03
C GLU A 133 2.16 20.36 -0.01
N PHE A 134 0.98 20.00 -0.44
CA PHE A 134 -0.23 19.92 0.38
C PHE A 134 -1.00 18.65 0.07
N VAL A 135 -1.69 18.14 1.06
CA VAL A 135 -2.60 17.01 0.91
C VAL A 135 -3.93 17.31 1.62
N ARG A 136 -5.02 16.86 1.02
CA ARG A 136 -6.34 16.98 1.62
C ARG A 136 -6.57 15.85 2.61
N THR A 137 -6.92 16.22 3.83
CA THR A 137 -7.26 15.28 4.92
C THR A 137 -8.70 15.54 5.37
N ALA A 138 -9.18 14.74 6.33
CA ALA A 138 -10.46 15.00 7.00
C ALA A 138 -10.50 16.38 7.68
N ASP A 139 -9.35 16.89 8.14
CA ASP A 139 -9.20 18.21 8.79
C ASP A 139 -8.99 19.35 7.80
N GLY A 140 -9.09 19.08 6.50
CA GLY A 140 -8.85 20.05 5.43
C GLY A 140 -7.50 19.89 4.75
N LEU A 141 -7.00 20.97 4.16
CA LEU A 141 -5.73 20.99 3.44
C LEU A 141 -4.57 21.12 4.42
N VAL A 142 -3.64 20.18 4.39
CA VAL A 142 -2.50 20.09 5.31
C VAL A 142 -1.19 20.14 4.52
N SER A 143 -0.23 20.94 4.99
CA SER A 143 1.07 21.07 4.34
C SER A 143 1.95 19.82 4.56
N ALA A 144 2.94 19.63 3.69
CA ALA A 144 3.96 18.59 3.86
C ALA A 144 4.66 18.69 5.22
N SER A 145 5.00 19.89 5.67
CA SER A 145 5.62 20.12 6.99
C SER A 145 4.71 19.66 8.13
N ALA A 146 3.44 20.02 8.10
CA ALA A 146 2.47 19.60 9.12
C ALA A 146 2.24 18.09 9.11
N MET A 147 2.23 17.48 7.93
CA MET A 147 2.14 16.01 7.80
C MET A 147 3.39 15.31 8.35
N LEU A 148 4.57 15.89 8.14
CA LEU A 148 5.81 15.38 8.71
C LEU A 148 5.78 15.41 10.25
N GLU A 149 5.24 16.47 10.84
CA GLU A 149 5.07 16.52 12.30
C GLU A 149 4.13 15.42 12.80
N ARG A 150 3.02 15.17 12.11
CA ARG A 150 2.10 14.06 12.41
C ARG A 150 2.78 12.70 12.31
N PHE A 151 3.79 12.58 11.44
CA PHE A 151 4.60 11.37 11.25
C PHE A 151 5.86 11.33 12.11
N LEU A 152 5.90 12.15 13.17
CA LEU A 152 6.97 12.21 14.16
C LEU A 152 8.32 12.71 13.60
N PHE A 153 8.27 13.60 12.61
CA PHE A 153 9.42 14.36 12.15
C PHE A 153 9.28 15.82 12.61
N PRO A 154 9.91 16.21 13.70
CA PRO A 154 9.83 17.57 14.23
C PRO A 154 10.51 18.57 13.27
N PRO A 155 10.20 19.88 13.34
CA PRO A 155 10.71 20.88 12.42
C PRO A 155 12.24 20.87 12.26
N GLU A 156 12.98 20.63 13.33
CA GLU A 156 14.44 20.57 13.30
C GLU A 156 14.98 19.45 12.40
N GLN A 157 14.25 18.34 12.32
CA GLN A 157 14.64 17.17 11.53
C GLN A 157 14.24 17.30 10.05
N GLN A 158 13.25 18.12 9.75
CA GLN A 158 12.71 18.24 8.40
C GLN A 158 13.70 18.79 7.36
N TYR A 159 14.63 19.60 7.79
CA TYR A 159 15.67 20.19 6.94
C TYR A 159 16.97 19.41 6.94
N SER A 160 17.04 18.33 7.70
CA SER A 160 18.19 17.43 7.71
C SER A 160 18.21 16.50 6.49
N PRO A 161 19.40 16.06 6.05
CA PRO A 161 19.52 15.07 5.00
C PRO A 161 18.87 13.73 5.38
N VAL A 162 18.20 13.08 4.44
CA VAL A 162 17.58 11.75 4.63
C VAL A 162 18.59 10.71 5.10
N GLY A 163 19.85 10.83 4.65
CA GLY A 163 20.92 9.90 5.03
C GLY A 163 21.22 9.83 6.53
N LYS A 164 20.82 10.84 7.31
CA LYS A 164 20.95 10.84 8.77
C LYS A 164 19.85 10.09 9.51
N LEU A 165 18.81 9.70 8.81
CA LEU A 165 17.69 8.95 9.40
C LEU A 165 18.07 7.50 9.65
N SER A 166 17.48 6.90 10.69
CA SER A 166 17.51 5.47 10.90
C SER A 166 16.72 4.72 9.80
N GLY A 167 16.91 3.41 9.71
CA GLY A 167 16.14 2.59 8.76
C GLY A 167 14.64 2.70 8.98
N GLY A 168 14.18 2.63 10.22
CA GLY A 168 12.77 2.78 10.58
C GLY A 168 12.22 4.17 10.25
N GLU A 169 13.00 5.23 10.51
CA GLU A 169 12.63 6.59 10.14
C GLU A 169 12.51 6.76 8.61
N LYS A 170 13.43 6.20 7.84
CA LYS A 170 13.35 6.18 6.36
C LYS A 170 12.10 5.47 5.87
N ARG A 171 11.74 4.33 6.47
CA ARG A 171 10.51 3.58 6.15
C ARG A 171 9.28 4.43 6.43
N ARG A 172 9.22 5.09 7.56
CA ARG A 172 8.12 5.98 7.94
C ARG A 172 8.01 7.18 7.01
N LEU A 173 9.14 7.76 6.63
CA LEU A 173 9.20 8.85 5.66
C LEU A 173 8.68 8.42 4.28
N TYR A 174 9.07 7.25 3.84
CA TYR A 174 8.59 6.66 2.58
C TYR A 174 7.08 6.46 2.59
N LEU A 175 6.54 5.92 3.67
CA LEU A 175 5.09 5.77 3.82
C LEU A 175 4.38 7.12 3.71
N LEU A 176 4.89 8.15 4.37
CA LEU A 176 4.34 9.50 4.27
C LEU A 176 4.35 10.01 2.83
N ARG A 177 5.45 9.84 2.10
CA ARG A 177 5.50 10.24 0.69
C ARG A 177 4.44 9.55 -0.15
N VAL A 178 4.23 8.25 0.04
CA VAL A 178 3.17 7.48 -0.64
C VAL A 178 1.80 8.08 -0.33
N LEU A 179 1.54 8.41 0.93
CA LEU A 179 0.26 8.99 1.37
C LEU A 179 0.04 10.42 0.87
N MET A 180 1.11 11.19 0.66
CA MET A 180 1.01 12.55 0.11
C MET A 180 0.44 12.59 -1.31
N SER A 181 0.52 11.51 -2.07
CA SER A 181 -0.14 11.40 -3.38
C SER A 181 -1.66 11.18 -3.29
N ALA A 182 -2.21 11.11 -2.08
CA ALA A 182 -3.63 10.86 -1.80
C ALA A 182 -4.19 9.61 -2.52
N PRO A 183 -3.58 8.42 -2.33
CA PRO A 183 -4.09 7.21 -2.96
C PRO A 183 -5.45 6.84 -2.37
N ASN A 184 -6.29 6.18 -3.17
CA ASN A 184 -7.51 5.54 -2.68
C ASN A 184 -7.39 4.01 -2.63
N VAL A 185 -6.28 3.47 -3.09
CA VAL A 185 -5.85 2.08 -2.89
C VAL A 185 -4.42 2.09 -2.38
N LEU A 186 -4.18 1.45 -1.26
CA LEU A 186 -2.85 1.32 -0.68
C LEU A 186 -2.42 -0.13 -0.70
N ILE A 187 -1.28 -0.39 -1.33
CA ILE A 187 -0.63 -1.70 -1.36
C ILE A 187 0.59 -1.65 -0.44
N LEU A 188 0.58 -2.50 0.59
CA LEU A 188 1.69 -2.66 1.52
C LEU A 188 2.36 -4.01 1.27
N ASP A 189 3.56 -3.99 0.70
CA ASP A 189 4.34 -5.18 0.42
C ASP A 189 5.34 -5.42 1.55
N GLU A 190 5.07 -6.45 2.37
CA GLU A 190 5.82 -6.79 3.58
C GLU A 190 6.09 -5.59 4.50
N PRO A 191 5.05 -4.99 5.08
CA PRO A 191 5.27 -4.00 6.11
C PRO A 191 6.01 -4.68 7.27
N THR A 192 7.25 -4.27 7.50
CA THR A 192 8.03 -4.74 8.64
C THR A 192 7.42 -4.23 9.95
N ASN A 193 7.73 -4.89 11.07
CA ASN A 193 7.23 -4.50 12.40
C ASN A 193 7.76 -3.12 12.89
N ASP A 194 8.40 -2.37 12.02
CA ASP A 194 9.03 -1.07 12.31
C ASP A 194 8.09 0.13 12.07
N LEU A 195 6.79 -0.14 11.83
CA LEU A 195 5.76 0.90 11.69
C LEU A 195 4.97 1.09 12.98
#